data_f1a534249b27b62d754211c2fce61986
#
_entry.id   f1a534249b27b62d754211c2fce61986
#
_cell.length_a   1.000
_cell.length_b   1.000
_cell.length_c   1.000
_cell.angle_alpha   90.00
_cell.angle_beta   90.00
_cell.angle_gamma   90.00
#
_symmetry.space_group_name_H-M   'P 1'
#
loop_
_entity.id
_entity.type
_entity.pdbx_description
1 polymer ?
#
loop_
_entity_poly.entity_id
_entity_poly.type
_entity_poly.pdbx_seq_one_letter_code
_entity_poly.pdbx_strand_id
1 'polypeptide(L)'
;MHSKSKPGFIRLNTLALAAALACTLALLFCGCQSKAEREKLAEEGLLYYKNLDFNNAKRCFLTCGDSYKYTEYLESIAEYEKLYAQAVELVSAGKPNEARAIFVGITGYLNSADFVEYIDSLKVHYDSGVKLYESGRYLEAYSSFADACGYESSAAYLRNIEELLKVYNEAVELMNVGNYEDAVLLFQSLNTEFENSDDLIETCRSRLAVSPVLLNSFIKAYNSEYSSEGIRIDA
;
A
#
# COMPACT_ATOMS: atom_id res chain seq x y z
N MET A 1 -25.08 21.88 -34.98
CA MET A 1 -25.70 20.66 -34.38
C MET A 1 -25.02 19.44 -34.96
N HIS A 2 -24.04 18.88 -34.26
CA HIS A 2 -23.35 17.63 -34.65
C HIS A 2 -23.67 16.57 -33.61
N SER A 3 -24.50 15.61 -34.02
CA SER A 3 -24.86 14.41 -33.28
C SER A 3 -23.63 13.48 -33.16
N LYS A 4 -23.12 13.27 -31.96
CA LYS A 4 -22.11 12.25 -31.67
C LYS A 4 -22.85 10.91 -31.47
N SER A 5 -22.73 9.99 -32.42
CA SER A 5 -23.15 8.59 -32.30
C SER A 5 -22.27 7.87 -31.28
N LYS A 6 -22.88 7.17 -30.33
CA LYS A 6 -22.21 6.35 -29.31
C LYS A 6 -21.73 5.03 -29.91
N PRO A 7 -20.44 4.68 -29.87
CA PRO A 7 -19.93 3.38 -30.34
C PRO A 7 -19.78 2.41 -29.14
N GLY A 8 -20.87 1.88 -28.63
CA GLY A 8 -20.80 0.98 -27.47
C GLY A 8 -21.55 -0.35 -27.64
N PHE A 9 -22.53 -0.40 -28.49
CA PHE A 9 -23.44 -1.56 -28.54
C PHE A 9 -23.07 -2.65 -29.56
N ILE A 10 -22.20 -2.36 -30.53
CA ILE A 10 -21.86 -3.31 -31.61
C ILE A 10 -20.76 -4.31 -31.19
N ARG A 11 -19.91 -3.97 -30.20
CA ARG A 11 -18.81 -4.86 -29.76
C ARG A 11 -19.23 -6.02 -28.87
N LEU A 12 -20.34 -5.91 -28.13
CA LEU A 12 -20.81 -6.98 -27.24
C LEU A 12 -21.42 -8.14 -28.04
N ASN A 13 -22.15 -7.85 -29.10
CA ASN A 13 -22.78 -8.89 -29.94
C ASN A 13 -21.75 -9.65 -30.79
N THR A 14 -20.66 -9.01 -31.23
CA THR A 14 -19.63 -9.69 -32.03
C THR A 14 -18.78 -10.64 -31.18
N LEU A 15 -18.50 -10.31 -29.93
CA LEU A 15 -17.80 -11.19 -28.99
C LEU A 15 -18.65 -12.41 -28.59
N ALA A 16 -19.96 -12.20 -28.33
CA ALA A 16 -20.87 -13.30 -28.04
C ALA A 16 -21.07 -14.22 -29.24
N LEU A 17 -21.14 -13.68 -30.46
CA LEU A 17 -21.24 -14.47 -31.68
C LEU A 17 -19.93 -15.24 -31.97
N ALA A 18 -18.76 -14.64 -31.73
CA ALA A 18 -17.47 -15.30 -31.91
C ALA A 18 -17.27 -16.43 -30.87
N ALA A 19 -17.70 -16.23 -29.62
CA ALA A 19 -17.68 -17.27 -28.59
C ALA A 19 -18.64 -18.42 -28.92
N ALA A 20 -19.85 -18.12 -29.40
CA ALA A 20 -20.81 -19.13 -29.84
C ALA A 20 -20.31 -19.92 -31.05
N LEU A 21 -19.69 -19.25 -32.04
CA LEU A 21 -19.07 -19.91 -33.22
C LEU A 21 -17.88 -20.78 -32.83
N ALA A 22 -17.05 -20.33 -31.86
CA ALA A 22 -15.93 -21.13 -31.36
C ALA A 22 -16.41 -22.37 -30.60
N CYS A 23 -17.49 -22.26 -29.82
CA CYS A 23 -18.11 -23.40 -29.15
C CYS A 23 -18.74 -24.41 -30.15
N THR A 24 -19.40 -23.92 -31.23
CA THR A 24 -19.99 -24.81 -32.24
C THR A 24 -18.92 -25.47 -33.10
N LEU A 25 -17.81 -24.80 -33.45
CA LEU A 25 -16.66 -25.38 -34.12
C LEU A 25 -15.96 -26.43 -33.24
N ALA A 26 -15.81 -26.19 -31.94
CA ALA A 26 -15.25 -27.18 -31.01
C ALA A 26 -16.13 -28.44 -30.90
N LEU A 27 -17.45 -28.31 -30.93
CA LEU A 27 -18.38 -29.43 -30.93
C LEU A 27 -18.37 -30.24 -32.26
N LEU A 28 -18.10 -29.59 -33.40
CA LEU A 28 -17.97 -30.25 -34.71
C LEU A 28 -16.65 -31.05 -34.86
N PHE A 29 -15.58 -30.62 -34.18
CA PHE A 29 -14.30 -31.34 -34.17
C PHE A 29 -14.26 -32.51 -33.18
N CYS A 30 -15.14 -32.57 -32.19
CA CYS A 30 -15.20 -33.64 -31.20
C CYS A 30 -15.70 -34.97 -31.75
N GLY A 31 -16.27 -35.00 -32.96
CA GLY A 31 -16.93 -36.19 -33.55
C GLY A 31 -16.02 -37.18 -34.24
N CYS A 32 -14.70 -36.91 -34.48
CA CYS A 32 -13.86 -37.76 -35.29
C CYS A 32 -12.48 -38.13 -34.69
N GLN A 33 -12.28 -37.91 -33.38
CA GLN A 33 -11.00 -38.31 -32.77
C GLN A 33 -10.93 -39.86 -32.61
N SER A 34 -9.82 -40.44 -33.05
CA SER A 34 -9.56 -41.84 -32.83
C SER A 34 -9.37 -42.16 -31.33
N LYS A 35 -9.59 -43.40 -30.90
CA LYS A 35 -9.38 -43.79 -29.52
C LYS A 35 -7.94 -43.49 -29.05
N ALA A 36 -6.95 -43.68 -29.90
CA ALA A 36 -5.54 -43.41 -29.59
C ALA A 36 -5.26 -41.90 -29.40
N GLU A 37 -5.91 -41.03 -30.19
CA GLU A 37 -5.79 -39.56 -30.03
C GLU A 37 -6.42 -39.10 -28.73
N ARG A 38 -7.56 -39.65 -28.31
CA ARG A 38 -8.20 -39.36 -27.04
C ARG A 38 -7.38 -39.77 -25.85
N GLU A 39 -6.78 -41.00 -25.88
CA GLU A 39 -5.88 -41.50 -24.84
C GLU A 39 -4.64 -40.60 -24.72
N LYS A 40 -4.02 -40.24 -25.84
CA LYS A 40 -2.87 -39.31 -25.87
C LYS A 40 -3.22 -37.96 -25.27
N LEU A 41 -4.37 -37.40 -25.62
CA LEU A 41 -4.83 -36.10 -25.10
C LEU A 41 -5.07 -36.15 -23.58
N ALA A 42 -5.59 -37.29 -23.09
CA ALA A 42 -5.79 -37.51 -21.66
C ALA A 42 -4.46 -37.63 -20.89
N GLU A 43 -3.45 -38.33 -21.48
CA GLU A 43 -2.10 -38.40 -20.91
C GLU A 43 -1.42 -37.00 -20.87
N GLU A 44 -1.56 -36.22 -21.93
CA GLU A 44 -1.10 -34.81 -21.93
C GLU A 44 -1.80 -33.98 -20.84
N GLY A 45 -3.11 -34.17 -20.65
CA GLY A 45 -3.87 -33.52 -19.60
C GLY A 45 -3.35 -33.86 -18.19
N LEU A 46 -3.03 -35.14 -17.93
CA LEU A 46 -2.43 -35.55 -16.67
C LEU A 46 -1.03 -34.94 -16.44
N LEU A 47 -0.23 -34.84 -17.52
CA LEU A 47 1.08 -34.19 -17.44
C LEU A 47 0.95 -32.69 -17.14
N TYR A 48 0.05 -31.99 -17.81
CA TYR A 48 -0.24 -30.57 -17.50
C TYR A 48 -0.73 -30.40 -16.07
N TYR A 49 -1.62 -31.29 -15.60
CA TYR A 49 -2.12 -31.23 -14.21
C TYR A 49 -1.00 -31.38 -13.19
N LYS A 50 -0.08 -32.33 -13.38
CA LYS A 50 1.10 -32.53 -12.52
C LYS A 50 2.02 -31.30 -12.48
N ASN A 51 2.08 -30.58 -13.59
CA ASN A 51 2.87 -29.33 -13.70
C ASN A 51 2.09 -28.08 -13.30
N LEU A 52 0.90 -28.22 -12.70
CA LEU A 52 0.00 -27.13 -12.29
C LEU A 52 -0.44 -26.21 -13.45
N ASP A 53 -0.27 -26.64 -14.70
CA ASP A 53 -0.82 -25.97 -15.88
C ASP A 53 -2.29 -26.38 -16.07
N PHE A 54 -3.12 -25.87 -15.17
CA PHE A 54 -4.52 -26.28 -15.08
C PHE A 54 -5.36 -25.84 -16.29
N ASN A 55 -4.97 -24.74 -16.95
CA ASN A 55 -5.66 -24.29 -18.17
C ASN A 55 -5.52 -25.33 -19.30
N ASN A 56 -4.32 -25.83 -19.53
CA ASN A 56 -4.08 -26.85 -20.54
C ASN A 56 -4.62 -28.23 -20.10
N ALA A 57 -4.48 -28.57 -18.81
CA ALA A 57 -5.06 -29.79 -18.26
C ALA A 57 -6.59 -29.84 -18.45
N LYS A 58 -7.29 -28.77 -18.05
CA LYS A 58 -8.74 -28.61 -18.20
C LYS A 58 -9.19 -28.75 -19.65
N ARG A 59 -8.47 -28.06 -20.57
CA ARG A 59 -8.74 -28.18 -22.00
C ARG A 59 -8.60 -29.63 -22.48
N CYS A 60 -7.53 -30.32 -22.13
CA CYS A 60 -7.30 -31.72 -22.51
C CYS A 60 -8.39 -32.64 -21.98
N PHE A 61 -8.75 -32.54 -20.69
CA PHE A 61 -9.78 -33.37 -20.06
C PHE A 61 -11.18 -33.14 -20.64
N LEU A 62 -11.51 -31.90 -21.01
CA LEU A 62 -12.81 -31.58 -21.61
C LEU A 62 -12.90 -32.02 -23.07
N THR A 63 -11.77 -32.11 -23.81
CA THR A 63 -11.73 -32.42 -25.23
C THR A 63 -11.37 -33.87 -25.56
N CYS A 64 -10.89 -34.68 -24.58
CA CYS A 64 -10.54 -36.07 -24.82
C CYS A 64 -11.76 -36.99 -25.06
N GLY A 65 -12.99 -36.50 -24.94
CA GLY A 65 -14.23 -37.24 -25.20
C GLY A 65 -14.69 -38.13 -24.02
N ASP A 66 -13.84 -38.38 -23.05
CA ASP A 66 -14.10 -39.19 -21.86
C ASP A 66 -13.99 -38.33 -20.58
N SER A 67 -14.44 -37.07 -20.62
CA SER A 67 -14.28 -36.11 -19.53
C SER A 67 -14.78 -36.59 -18.17
N TYR A 68 -15.77 -37.51 -18.16
CA TYR A 68 -16.30 -38.11 -16.94
C TYR A 68 -15.27 -38.92 -16.15
N LYS A 69 -14.23 -39.44 -16.81
CA LYS A 69 -13.11 -40.14 -16.16
C LYS A 69 -12.18 -39.22 -15.40
N TYR A 70 -12.23 -37.94 -15.69
CA TYR A 70 -11.35 -36.90 -15.14
C TYR A 70 -12.11 -35.88 -14.29
N THR A 71 -13.32 -36.24 -13.82
CA THR A 71 -14.18 -35.38 -13.01
C THR A 71 -13.46 -34.89 -11.75
N GLU A 72 -12.76 -35.80 -11.04
CA GLU A 72 -11.99 -35.43 -9.83
C GLU A 72 -10.90 -34.39 -10.12
N TYR A 73 -10.21 -34.49 -11.25
CA TYR A 73 -9.20 -33.51 -11.67
C TYR A 73 -9.85 -32.16 -12.04
N LEU A 74 -10.98 -32.20 -12.74
CA LEU A 74 -11.71 -30.98 -13.13
C LEU A 74 -12.28 -30.27 -11.89
N GLU A 75 -12.81 -31.02 -10.92
CA GLU A 75 -13.27 -30.46 -9.63
C GLU A 75 -12.11 -29.86 -8.83
N SER A 76 -10.96 -30.54 -8.79
CA SER A 76 -9.76 -30.02 -8.15
C SER A 76 -9.29 -28.71 -8.82
N ILE A 77 -9.26 -28.67 -10.15
CA ILE A 77 -8.92 -27.44 -10.89
C ILE A 77 -9.91 -26.30 -10.53
N ALA A 78 -11.20 -26.59 -10.51
CA ALA A 78 -12.23 -25.60 -10.17
C ALA A 78 -12.06 -25.07 -8.73
N GLU A 79 -11.64 -25.90 -7.79
CA GLU A 79 -11.34 -25.49 -6.42
C GLU A 79 -10.11 -24.56 -6.36
N TYR A 80 -9.03 -24.84 -7.10
CA TYR A 80 -7.88 -23.93 -7.22
C TYR A 80 -8.27 -22.60 -7.83
N GLU A 81 -9.08 -22.61 -8.92
CA GLU A 81 -9.60 -21.40 -9.56
C GLU A 81 -10.40 -20.55 -8.55
N LYS A 82 -11.26 -21.18 -7.76
CA LYS A 82 -12.08 -20.54 -6.74
C LYS A 82 -11.24 -19.95 -5.60
N LEU A 83 -10.31 -20.73 -5.05
CA LEU A 83 -9.40 -20.27 -3.99
C LEU A 83 -8.55 -19.10 -4.45
N TYR A 84 -8.02 -19.15 -5.67
CA TYR A 84 -7.25 -18.05 -6.21
C TYR A 84 -8.10 -16.77 -6.36
N ALA A 85 -9.32 -16.88 -6.89
CA ALA A 85 -10.22 -15.75 -7.02
C ALA A 85 -10.58 -15.15 -5.65
N GLN A 86 -10.85 -16.00 -4.66
CA GLN A 86 -11.11 -15.58 -3.28
C GLN A 86 -9.91 -14.84 -2.66
N ALA A 87 -8.69 -15.35 -2.87
CA ALA A 87 -7.49 -14.71 -2.36
C ALA A 87 -7.25 -13.32 -2.99
N VAL A 88 -7.46 -13.19 -4.31
CA VAL A 88 -7.37 -11.88 -5.00
C VAL A 88 -8.41 -10.89 -4.48
N GLU A 89 -9.64 -11.36 -4.21
CA GLU A 89 -10.69 -10.52 -3.61
C GLU A 89 -10.29 -10.05 -2.21
N LEU A 90 -9.71 -10.93 -1.38
CA LEU A 90 -9.21 -10.59 -0.05
C LEU A 90 -8.09 -9.55 -0.09
N VAL A 91 -7.16 -9.64 -1.04
CA VAL A 91 -6.15 -8.57 -1.25
C VAL A 91 -6.84 -7.24 -1.55
N SER A 92 -7.81 -7.24 -2.46
CA SER A 92 -8.55 -6.04 -2.84
C SER A 92 -9.39 -5.46 -1.69
N ALA A 93 -9.84 -6.32 -0.76
CA ALA A 93 -10.57 -5.95 0.43
C ALA A 93 -9.67 -5.48 1.60
N GLY A 94 -8.34 -5.38 1.41
CA GLY A 94 -7.41 -4.98 2.44
C GLY A 94 -7.15 -6.03 3.52
N LYS A 95 -7.31 -7.32 3.17
CA LYS A 95 -7.11 -8.48 4.05
C LYS A 95 -5.95 -9.37 3.58
N PRO A 96 -4.73 -8.82 3.48
CA PRO A 96 -3.61 -9.51 2.87
C PRO A 96 -3.21 -10.78 3.63
N ASN A 97 -3.32 -10.82 4.95
CA ASN A 97 -2.98 -12.01 5.75
C ASN A 97 -3.91 -13.19 5.49
N GLU A 98 -5.22 -12.93 5.33
CA GLU A 98 -6.19 -13.96 4.95
C GLU A 98 -5.91 -14.46 3.52
N ALA A 99 -5.62 -13.55 2.60
CA ALA A 99 -5.23 -13.87 1.22
C ALA A 99 -3.96 -14.72 1.17
N ARG A 100 -2.94 -14.34 1.93
CA ARG A 100 -1.67 -15.06 2.03
C ARG A 100 -1.85 -16.51 2.44
N ALA A 101 -2.70 -16.75 3.44
CA ALA A 101 -2.98 -18.12 3.89
C ALA A 101 -3.54 -19.00 2.76
N ILE A 102 -4.40 -18.43 1.92
CA ILE A 102 -4.94 -19.14 0.75
C ILE A 102 -3.86 -19.35 -0.31
N PHE A 103 -3.09 -18.29 -0.68
CA PHE A 103 -2.04 -18.37 -1.70
C PHE A 103 -0.96 -19.39 -1.33
N VAL A 104 -0.59 -19.51 -0.05
CA VAL A 104 0.32 -20.55 0.43
C VAL A 104 -0.24 -21.95 0.17
N GLY A 105 -1.56 -22.15 0.38
CA GLY A 105 -2.23 -23.45 0.14
C GLY A 105 -2.28 -23.84 -1.34
N ILE A 106 -2.19 -22.87 -2.25
CA ILE A 106 -2.22 -23.07 -3.71
C ILE A 106 -0.90 -22.65 -4.39
N THR A 107 0.20 -22.67 -3.65
CA THR A 107 1.54 -22.33 -4.16
C THR A 107 1.86 -23.14 -5.41
N GLY A 108 2.28 -22.44 -6.48
CA GLY A 108 2.52 -23.04 -7.79
C GLY A 108 1.34 -22.89 -8.77
N TYR A 109 0.16 -22.54 -8.30
CA TYR A 109 -0.94 -22.18 -9.19
C TYR A 109 -0.85 -20.71 -9.59
N LEU A 110 -0.79 -20.45 -10.90
CA LEU A 110 -0.61 -19.10 -11.46
C LEU A 110 0.57 -18.38 -10.76
N ASN A 111 0.36 -17.13 -10.36
CA ASN A 111 1.33 -16.31 -9.64
C ASN A 111 1.08 -16.26 -8.11
N SER A 112 0.52 -17.32 -7.53
CA SER A 112 0.25 -17.38 -6.08
C SER A 112 1.51 -17.21 -5.23
N ALA A 113 2.66 -17.74 -5.70
CA ALA A 113 3.95 -17.56 -5.03
C ALA A 113 4.38 -16.08 -5.01
N ASP A 114 4.20 -15.37 -6.13
CA ASP A 114 4.52 -13.94 -6.23
C ASP A 114 3.66 -13.10 -5.28
N PHE A 115 2.37 -13.47 -5.13
CA PHE A 115 1.50 -12.82 -4.15
C PHE A 115 1.95 -13.07 -2.71
N VAL A 116 2.40 -14.28 -2.37
CA VAL A 116 2.94 -14.57 -1.04
C VAL A 116 4.17 -13.69 -0.76
N GLU A 117 5.12 -13.65 -1.70
CA GLU A 117 6.33 -12.82 -1.57
C GLU A 117 5.99 -11.33 -1.45
N TYR A 118 5.07 -10.84 -2.28
CA TYR A 118 4.58 -9.47 -2.22
C TYR A 118 3.98 -9.13 -0.84
N ILE A 119 3.06 -9.96 -0.33
CA ILE A 119 2.43 -9.74 0.97
C ILE A 119 3.47 -9.81 2.10
N ASP A 120 4.45 -10.71 2.01
CA ASP A 120 5.53 -10.79 2.99
C ASP A 120 6.41 -9.52 2.97
N SER A 121 6.64 -8.94 1.81
CA SER A 121 7.35 -7.64 1.70
C SER A 121 6.58 -6.50 2.35
N LEU A 122 5.26 -6.42 2.15
CA LEU A 122 4.42 -5.42 2.81
C LEU A 122 4.50 -5.53 4.34
N LYS A 123 4.49 -6.78 4.86
CA LYS A 123 4.65 -7.04 6.29
C LYS A 123 5.98 -6.53 6.82
N VAL A 124 7.07 -6.75 6.10
CA VAL A 124 8.41 -6.26 6.51
C VAL A 124 8.42 -4.74 6.61
N HIS A 125 7.84 -4.04 5.65
CA HIS A 125 7.72 -2.57 5.69
C HIS A 125 6.84 -2.11 6.86
N TYR A 126 5.71 -2.78 7.09
CA TYR A 126 4.85 -2.47 8.24
C TYR A 126 5.56 -2.66 9.59
N ASP A 127 6.20 -3.81 9.79
CA ASP A 127 6.94 -4.10 11.03
C ASP A 127 8.10 -3.11 11.26
N SER A 128 8.75 -2.66 10.19
CA SER A 128 9.77 -1.61 10.23
C SER A 128 9.15 -0.27 10.65
N GLY A 129 8.03 0.10 10.04
CA GLY A 129 7.30 1.31 10.36
C GLY A 129 6.87 1.37 11.83
N VAL A 130 6.36 0.26 12.38
CA VAL A 130 5.98 0.18 13.80
C VAL A 130 7.18 0.42 14.71
N LYS A 131 8.33 -0.22 14.47
CA LYS A 131 9.55 -0.03 15.26
C LYS A 131 10.05 1.41 15.20
N LEU A 132 10.04 2.02 14.01
CA LEU A 132 10.44 3.40 13.83
C LEU A 132 9.49 4.36 14.55
N TYR A 133 8.18 4.10 14.46
CA TYR A 133 7.14 4.88 15.15
C TYR A 133 7.32 4.82 16.67
N GLU A 134 7.52 3.62 17.23
CA GLU A 134 7.76 3.40 18.66
C GLU A 134 9.06 4.05 19.17
N SER A 135 10.04 4.27 18.29
CA SER A 135 11.29 4.96 18.60
C SER A 135 11.27 6.47 18.32
N GLY A 136 10.09 7.05 18.02
CA GLY A 136 9.94 8.48 17.75
C GLY A 136 10.46 8.96 16.37
N ARG A 137 10.92 8.06 15.51
CA ARG A 137 11.44 8.37 14.17
C ARG A 137 10.30 8.43 13.15
N TYR A 138 9.45 9.44 13.29
CA TYR A 138 8.16 9.49 12.60
C TYR A 138 8.28 9.70 11.08
N LEU A 139 9.26 10.48 10.60
CA LEU A 139 9.49 10.67 9.16
C LEU A 139 9.92 9.38 8.46
N GLU A 140 10.77 8.59 9.12
CA GLU A 140 11.21 7.30 8.60
C GLU A 140 10.10 6.25 8.72
N ALA A 141 9.33 6.30 9.81
CA ALA A 141 8.14 5.47 9.99
C ALA A 141 7.11 5.75 8.88
N TYR A 142 6.90 7.02 8.53
CA TYR A 142 6.00 7.42 7.45
C TYR A 142 6.38 6.75 6.13
N SER A 143 7.66 6.80 5.75
CA SER A 143 8.14 6.14 4.54
C SER A 143 7.89 4.63 4.56
N SER A 144 8.20 3.98 5.69
CA SER A 144 7.99 2.54 5.85
C SER A 144 6.51 2.15 5.79
N PHE A 145 5.60 2.92 6.40
CA PHE A 145 4.15 2.68 6.30
C PHE A 145 3.59 2.98 4.91
N ALA A 146 4.14 3.96 4.19
CA ALA A 146 3.77 4.21 2.79
C ALA A 146 4.14 3.02 1.90
N ASP A 147 5.34 2.44 2.08
CA ASP A 147 5.79 1.24 1.36
C ASP A 147 4.98 -0.01 1.74
N ALA A 148 4.39 -0.04 2.94
CA ALA A 148 3.47 -1.10 3.35
C ALA A 148 2.12 -1.06 2.62
N CYS A 149 1.84 -0.04 1.79
CA CYS A 149 0.71 0.03 0.85
C CYS A 149 -0.65 -0.34 1.45
N GLY A 150 -0.95 0.13 2.67
CA GLY A 150 -2.23 -0.15 3.35
C GLY A 150 -2.29 -1.51 4.06
N TYR A 151 -1.14 -2.21 4.20
CA TYR A 151 -1.05 -3.43 4.99
C TYR A 151 -1.43 -3.14 6.45
N GLU A 152 -2.33 -3.96 7.03
CA GLU A 152 -2.83 -3.79 8.40
C GLU A 152 -3.32 -2.36 8.68
N SER A 153 -2.83 -1.74 9.75
CA SER A 153 -3.18 -0.39 10.16
C SER A 153 -2.23 0.70 9.63
N SER A 154 -1.38 0.42 8.62
CA SER A 154 -0.41 1.39 8.10
C SER A 154 -1.06 2.72 7.70
N ALA A 155 -2.24 2.70 7.08
CA ALA A 155 -2.99 3.91 6.74
C ALA A 155 -3.43 4.74 7.96
N ALA A 156 -3.64 4.11 9.12
CA ALA A 156 -3.95 4.81 10.36
C ALA A 156 -2.69 5.48 10.94
N TYR A 157 -1.56 4.78 10.91
CA TYR A 157 -0.27 5.35 11.30
C TYR A 157 0.11 6.54 10.42
N LEU A 158 -0.05 6.44 9.09
CA LEU A 158 0.23 7.54 8.17
C LEU A 158 -0.56 8.79 8.56
N ARG A 159 -1.88 8.67 8.76
CA ARG A 159 -2.71 9.82 9.17
C ARG A 159 -2.25 10.42 10.50
N ASN A 160 -1.91 9.58 11.46
CA ASN A 160 -1.45 10.04 12.77
C ASN A 160 -0.13 10.81 12.66
N ILE A 161 0.80 10.31 11.87
CA ILE A 161 2.08 11.01 11.61
C ILE A 161 1.84 12.33 10.86
N GLU A 162 0.94 12.37 9.89
CA GLU A 162 0.57 13.60 9.18
C GLU A 162 0.02 14.69 10.11
N GLU A 163 -0.81 14.30 11.07
CA GLU A 163 -1.33 15.23 12.10
C GLU A 163 -0.20 15.77 12.97
N LEU A 164 0.72 14.91 13.44
CA LEU A 164 1.87 15.31 14.23
C LEU A 164 2.82 16.24 13.43
N LEU A 165 3.10 15.90 12.18
CA LEU A 165 3.92 16.73 11.28
C LEU A 165 3.31 18.11 11.03
N LYS A 166 1.99 18.21 10.97
CA LYS A 166 1.31 19.51 10.84
C LYS A 166 1.61 20.41 12.03
N VAL A 167 1.48 19.89 13.25
CA VAL A 167 1.79 20.64 14.48
C VAL A 167 3.28 21.00 14.54
N TYR A 168 4.16 20.08 14.20
CA TYR A 168 5.59 20.33 14.14
C TYR A 168 5.96 21.45 13.16
N ASN A 169 5.43 21.42 11.95
CA ASN A 169 5.69 22.44 10.94
C ASN A 169 5.15 23.83 11.37
N GLU A 170 3.99 23.88 12.00
CA GLU A 170 3.43 25.11 12.55
C GLU A 170 4.35 25.69 13.64
N ALA A 171 4.89 24.84 14.52
CA ALA A 171 5.85 25.25 15.54
C ALA A 171 7.16 25.80 14.93
N VAL A 172 7.66 25.16 13.86
CA VAL A 172 8.84 25.63 13.10
C VAL A 172 8.57 26.98 12.46
N GLU A 173 7.38 27.19 11.88
CA GLU A 173 6.99 28.48 11.29
C GLU A 173 6.95 29.59 12.35
N LEU A 174 6.36 29.34 13.52
CA LEU A 174 6.36 30.28 14.63
C LEU A 174 7.78 30.62 15.12
N MET A 175 8.64 29.62 15.23
CA MET A 175 10.06 29.83 15.56
C MET A 175 10.75 30.72 14.53
N ASN A 176 10.50 30.52 13.25
CA ASN A 176 11.13 31.29 12.16
C ASN A 176 10.70 32.75 12.12
N VAL A 177 9.46 33.07 12.56
CA VAL A 177 8.97 34.45 12.65
C VAL A 177 9.30 35.10 14.01
N GLY A 178 10.02 34.37 14.89
CA GLY A 178 10.47 34.89 16.19
C GLY A 178 9.44 34.75 17.31
N ASN A 179 8.32 34.08 17.07
CA ASN A 179 7.31 33.78 18.11
C ASN A 179 7.73 32.51 18.88
N TYR A 180 8.79 32.64 19.65
CA TYR A 180 9.41 31.51 20.35
C TYR A 180 8.54 30.93 21.48
N GLU A 181 7.70 31.74 22.13
CA GLU A 181 6.81 31.30 23.21
C GLU A 181 5.78 30.30 22.70
N ASP A 182 5.04 30.68 21.63
CA ASP A 182 4.04 29.81 21.03
C ASP A 182 4.67 28.58 20.36
N ALA A 183 5.85 28.73 19.75
CA ALA A 183 6.61 27.61 19.17
C ALA A 183 6.93 26.55 20.24
N VAL A 184 7.40 26.96 21.44
CA VAL A 184 7.67 26.05 22.55
C VAL A 184 6.41 25.33 22.99
N LEU A 185 5.27 26.00 23.07
CA LEU A 185 4.00 25.36 23.46
C LEU A 185 3.57 24.29 22.44
N LEU A 186 3.72 24.56 21.16
CA LEU A 186 3.39 23.60 20.12
C LEU A 186 4.37 22.40 20.12
N PHE A 187 5.68 22.65 20.18
CA PHE A 187 6.65 21.54 20.31
C PHE A 187 6.41 20.70 21.55
N GLN A 188 6.04 21.30 22.68
CA GLN A 188 5.72 20.56 23.90
C GLN A 188 4.40 19.77 23.80
N SER A 189 3.48 20.14 22.91
CA SER A 189 2.26 19.39 22.65
C SER A 189 2.52 18.10 21.84
N LEU A 190 3.63 18.06 21.11
CA LEU A 190 4.16 16.83 20.53
C LEU A 190 4.80 16.04 21.68
N ASN A 191 4.67 14.72 21.69
CA ASN A 191 5.42 13.90 22.64
C ASN A 191 6.92 14.21 22.53
N THR A 192 7.63 14.23 23.63
CA THR A 192 9.04 14.64 23.77
C THR A 192 10.06 13.94 22.86
N GLU A 193 9.64 12.91 22.15
CA GLU A 193 10.48 12.13 21.23
C GLU A 193 10.15 12.41 19.75
N PHE A 194 9.37 13.47 19.45
CA PHE A 194 9.04 13.78 18.07
C PHE A 194 10.22 14.47 17.37
N GLU A 195 10.92 13.75 16.49
CA GLU A 195 12.06 14.23 15.70
C GLU A 195 13.08 14.95 16.61
N ASN A 196 13.43 16.20 16.29
CA ASN A 196 14.33 17.03 17.06
C ASN A 196 13.60 18.11 17.88
N SER A 197 12.36 17.88 18.30
CA SER A 197 11.55 18.89 19.01
C SER A 197 12.21 19.40 20.27
N ASP A 198 12.90 18.53 21.03
CA ASP A 198 13.59 18.92 22.28
C ASP A 198 14.72 19.90 22.01
N ASP A 199 15.51 19.69 20.94
CA ASP A 199 16.60 20.60 20.54
C ASP A 199 16.02 21.95 20.09
N LEU A 200 14.88 21.94 19.41
CA LEU A 200 14.20 23.17 18.97
C LEU A 200 13.57 23.93 20.15
N ILE A 201 13.01 23.23 21.13
CA ILE A 201 12.54 23.84 22.39
C ILE A 201 13.70 24.55 23.11
N GLU A 202 14.84 23.89 23.23
CA GLU A 202 16.03 24.50 23.87
C GLU A 202 16.53 25.71 23.07
N THR A 203 16.50 25.62 21.75
CA THR A 203 16.83 26.75 20.87
C THR A 203 15.89 27.93 21.10
N CYS A 204 14.57 27.71 21.16
CA CYS A 204 13.58 28.75 21.40
C CYS A 204 13.77 29.37 22.79
N ARG A 205 13.98 28.56 23.83
CA ARG A 205 14.26 29.03 25.20
C ARG A 205 15.52 29.89 25.30
N SER A 206 16.58 29.48 24.60
CA SER A 206 17.83 30.25 24.54
C SER A 206 17.60 31.62 23.88
N ARG A 207 16.78 31.69 22.83
CA ARG A 207 16.42 32.96 22.18
C ARG A 207 15.59 33.88 23.10
N LEU A 208 14.63 33.30 23.82
CA LEU A 208 13.84 34.03 24.83
C LEU A 208 14.71 34.56 25.97
N ALA A 209 15.69 33.79 26.44
CA ALA A 209 16.60 34.19 27.52
C ALA A 209 17.56 35.31 27.09
N VAL A 210 17.97 35.35 25.85
CA VAL A 210 18.90 36.40 25.33
C VAL A 210 18.21 37.73 25.14
N SER A 211 16.92 37.75 24.78
CA SER A 211 16.17 38.99 24.51
C SER A 211 16.16 39.95 25.70
N PRO A 212 15.82 39.57 26.95
CA PRO A 212 15.90 40.46 28.09
C PRO A 212 17.32 40.90 28.44
N VAL A 213 18.32 40.05 28.24
CA VAL A 213 19.74 40.41 28.51
C VAL A 213 20.21 41.49 27.51
N LEU A 214 19.88 41.34 26.23
CA LEU A 214 20.22 42.34 25.20
C LEU A 214 19.46 43.63 25.46
N LEU A 215 18.18 43.60 25.80
CA LEU A 215 17.41 44.78 26.12
C LEU A 215 18.00 45.53 27.33
N ASN A 216 18.28 44.81 28.42
CA ASN A 216 18.91 45.39 29.61
C ASN A 216 20.31 45.99 29.30
N SER A 217 21.08 45.32 28.44
CA SER A 217 22.40 45.78 28.02
C SER A 217 22.27 47.07 27.17
N PHE A 218 21.29 47.11 26.27
CA PHE A 218 20.97 48.28 25.45
C PHE A 218 20.52 49.44 26.31
N ILE A 219 19.56 49.21 27.23
CA ILE A 219 19.06 50.21 28.18
C ILE A 219 20.20 50.78 28.99
N LYS A 220 21.09 49.95 29.51
CA LYS A 220 22.25 50.38 30.28
C LYS A 220 23.21 51.19 29.46
N ALA A 221 23.54 50.78 28.22
CA ALA A 221 24.40 51.56 27.33
C ALA A 221 23.80 52.91 26.94
N TYR A 222 22.52 52.89 26.57
CA TYR A 222 21.77 54.11 26.22
C TYR A 222 21.74 55.10 27.39
N ASN A 223 21.37 54.67 28.57
CA ASN A 223 21.32 55.50 29.77
C ASN A 223 22.70 56.01 30.17
N SER A 224 23.76 55.27 29.89
CA SER A 224 25.15 55.72 30.14
C SER A 224 25.55 56.83 29.19
N GLU A 225 25.17 56.76 27.94
CA GLU A 225 25.53 57.72 26.90
C GLU A 225 24.75 59.05 27.03
N TYR A 226 23.45 58.92 27.32
CA TYR A 226 22.52 60.10 27.34
C TYR A 226 22.12 60.56 28.73
N SER A 227 22.75 60.05 29.80
CA SER A 227 22.45 60.45 31.18
C SER A 227 22.63 61.90 31.47
N SER A 228 23.52 62.60 30.72
CA SER A 228 23.76 64.04 30.83
C SER A 228 22.64 64.91 30.25
N GLU A 229 21.79 64.32 29.37
CA GLU A 229 20.66 65.03 28.73
C GLU A 229 19.34 64.84 29.52
N GLY A 230 19.36 64.10 30.62
CA GLY A 230 18.15 63.87 31.42
C GLY A 230 17.15 62.88 30.85
N ILE A 231 17.52 62.19 29.78
CA ILE A 231 16.69 61.17 29.12
C ILE A 231 17.07 59.79 29.66
N ARG A 232 16.10 59.05 30.18
CA ARG A 232 16.28 57.67 30.61
C ARG A 232 15.17 56.78 30.08
N ILE A 233 15.53 55.54 29.75
CA ILE A 233 14.60 54.48 29.45
C ILE A 233 14.56 53.53 30.68
N ASP A 234 13.36 53.28 31.20
CA ASP A 234 13.13 52.31 32.27
C ASP A 234 12.80 50.94 31.64
N ALA A 235 13.23 49.87 32.28
CA ALA A 235 13.06 48.48 31.83
C ALA A 235 11.64 47.95 32.13
#